data_dfa98834051289b5ec9554dc5789b285
#
_entry.id   dfa98834051289b5ec9554dc5789b285
#
_cell.length_a   1.000
_cell.length_b   1.000
_cell.length_c   1.000
_cell.angle_alpha   90.00
_cell.angle_beta   90.00
_cell.angle_gamma   90.00
#
_symmetry.space_group_name_H-M   'P 1'
#
loop_
_entity.id
_entity.type
_entity.pdbx_description
1 polymer ?
#
loop_
_entity_poly.entity_id
_entity_poly.type
_entity_poly.pdbx_seq_one_letter_code
_entity_poly.pdbx_strand_id
1 'polypeptide(L)'
;MKDVLIASFDMEIGGVERSLISMLDSFDYDNNNVDLMLYSHTGDFMNLINKKANLLSENKKYSTFRKSIGQTFKEGQLTLGITRLLARQNCNKVSKRLGLNESSYVQMQLMWKYAIKFLPKLSKNYDIAISYLWPHYFVAEKVNAKVKVAWIHTDYSKLETDIDIDLEMWDKYDYIFAVSEECKNSFLSKYPSLLNKLKVLENITAVDFINKMANEKISDFNSENNNFNLLSVARFSPAKGIDNAVKALKLLHDKGLTNIKWNVVGYGGDEDNIKKLIKDNNLENSFILLGKKTNPYPYMKKCDLYVQPSRYEGKAVTVTEAQILNKPVLITNYPTAKSQVKNGYDGLICELSVEGIAKGIEDLFNNKNKLKILEDNCKSSDYSNSFELEKLYSLYR
;
A
#
# COMPACT_ATOMS: atom_id res chain seq x y z
N MET A 1 2.37 31.20 2.91
CA MET A 1 2.48 29.74 2.73
C MET A 1 2.39 29.05 4.09
N LYS A 2 1.79 27.90 4.18
CA LYS A 2 1.68 27.09 5.41
C LYS A 2 2.83 26.10 5.49
N ASP A 3 3.38 25.88 6.66
CA ASP A 3 4.43 24.92 6.90
C ASP A 3 3.82 23.55 7.24
N VAL A 4 4.06 22.57 6.38
CA VAL A 4 3.53 21.20 6.46
C VAL A 4 4.67 20.22 6.67
N LEU A 5 4.55 19.34 7.66
CA LEU A 5 5.43 18.19 7.81
C LEU A 5 4.69 16.92 7.43
N ILE A 6 5.31 16.08 6.61
CA ILE A 6 4.86 14.71 6.36
C ILE A 6 5.97 13.76 6.83
N ALA A 7 5.64 12.82 7.72
CA ALA A 7 6.59 11.85 8.24
C ALA A 7 6.20 10.43 7.84
N SER A 8 7.15 9.68 7.30
CA SER A 8 7.01 8.27 6.94
C SER A 8 8.26 7.48 7.32
N PHE A 9 8.27 6.17 7.05
CA PHE A 9 9.35 5.32 7.49
C PHE A 9 10.53 5.31 6.51
N ASP A 10 10.30 4.82 5.31
CA ASP A 10 11.22 4.71 4.18
C ASP A 10 10.44 4.77 2.86
N MET A 11 11.11 4.52 1.74
CA MET A 11 10.50 4.52 0.40
C MET A 11 10.70 3.18 -0.32
N GLU A 12 10.51 2.08 0.42
CA GLU A 12 10.50 0.73 -0.17
C GLU A 12 9.29 0.53 -1.08
N ILE A 13 9.33 -0.48 -1.97
CA ILE A 13 8.19 -0.76 -2.85
C ILE A 13 7.00 -1.30 -2.04
N GLY A 14 5.99 -0.47 -1.87
CA GLY A 14 4.77 -0.76 -1.14
C GLY A 14 3.60 0.13 -1.54
N GLY A 15 2.38 -0.28 -1.15
CA GLY A 15 1.16 0.47 -1.46
C GLY A 15 1.08 1.81 -0.72
N VAL A 16 1.60 1.87 0.50
CA VAL A 16 1.58 3.10 1.32
C VAL A 16 2.57 4.12 0.77
N GLU A 17 3.78 3.69 0.42
CA GLU A 17 4.82 4.53 -0.16
C GLU A 17 4.39 5.06 -1.53
N ARG A 18 3.71 4.24 -2.34
CA ARG A 18 3.11 4.67 -3.61
C ARG A 18 2.02 5.73 -3.41
N SER A 19 1.15 5.52 -2.43
CA SER A 19 0.13 6.50 -2.05
C SER A 19 0.75 7.81 -1.56
N LEU A 20 1.88 7.74 -0.82
CA LEU A 20 2.63 8.93 -0.41
C LEU A 20 3.18 9.71 -1.62
N ILE A 21 3.75 9.02 -2.61
CA ILE A 21 4.22 9.66 -3.86
C ILE A 21 3.05 10.37 -4.54
N SER A 22 1.93 9.67 -4.71
CA SER A 22 0.72 10.24 -5.34
C SER A 22 0.20 11.46 -4.59
N MET A 23 0.21 11.42 -3.27
CA MET A 23 -0.16 12.58 -2.43
C MET A 23 0.81 13.74 -2.63
N LEU A 24 2.13 13.48 -2.61
CA LEU A 24 3.15 14.51 -2.83
C LEU A 24 3.05 15.13 -4.23
N ASP A 25 2.71 14.35 -5.26
CA ASP A 25 2.55 14.86 -6.63
C ASP A 25 1.30 15.72 -6.81
N SER A 26 0.27 15.47 -6.00
CA SER A 26 -0.98 16.21 -6.03
C SER A 26 -1.06 17.37 -5.02
N PHE A 27 0.00 17.58 -4.23
CA PHE A 27 0.00 18.57 -3.15
C PHE A 27 0.05 19.99 -3.71
N ASP A 28 -0.69 20.92 -3.05
CA ASP A 28 -0.68 22.35 -3.39
C ASP A 28 0.59 23.05 -2.87
N TYR A 29 1.66 23.03 -3.65
CA TYR A 29 2.92 23.67 -3.31
C TYR A 29 2.93 25.19 -3.47
N ASP A 30 1.92 25.77 -4.11
CA ASP A 30 1.82 27.23 -4.26
C ASP A 30 1.40 27.90 -2.96
N ASN A 31 0.65 27.17 -2.12
CA ASN A 31 0.19 27.63 -0.82
C ASN A 31 0.88 26.96 0.37
N ASN A 32 1.68 25.92 0.15
CA ASN A 32 2.29 25.12 1.21
C ASN A 32 3.78 24.87 0.99
N ASN A 33 4.58 25.01 2.08
CA ASN A 33 5.94 24.52 2.19
C ASN A 33 5.91 23.12 2.78
N VAL A 34 6.26 22.09 2.04
CA VAL A 34 6.19 20.70 2.48
C VAL A 34 7.57 20.17 2.82
N ASP A 35 7.80 19.87 4.10
CA ASP A 35 8.94 19.10 4.57
C ASP A 35 8.57 17.62 4.65
N LEU A 36 9.39 16.76 4.04
CA LEU A 36 9.26 15.30 4.13
C LEU A 36 10.34 14.74 5.06
N MET A 37 9.92 14.12 6.16
CA MET A 37 10.80 13.41 7.08
C MET A 37 10.66 11.90 6.86
N LEU A 38 11.71 11.27 6.35
CA LEU A 38 11.85 9.81 6.31
C LEU A 38 12.78 9.36 7.42
N TYR A 39 12.39 8.30 8.14
CA TYR A 39 13.26 7.77 9.21
C TYR A 39 14.49 7.06 8.64
N SER A 40 14.39 6.52 7.43
CA SER A 40 15.51 5.97 6.67
C SER A 40 15.42 6.37 5.20
N HIS A 41 16.53 6.85 4.63
CA HIS A 41 16.63 7.21 3.21
C HIS A 41 16.98 5.98 2.38
N THR A 42 16.11 4.95 2.44
CA THR A 42 16.23 3.69 1.71
C THR A 42 14.97 3.40 0.91
N GLY A 43 15.13 2.55 -0.10
CA GLY A 43 14.03 2.07 -0.92
C GLY A 43 14.08 2.55 -2.36
N ASP A 44 13.50 1.74 -3.23
CA ASP A 44 13.53 1.96 -4.69
C ASP A 44 12.70 3.19 -5.12
N PHE A 45 11.77 3.66 -4.28
CA PHE A 45 10.92 4.81 -4.56
C PHE A 45 11.55 6.17 -4.16
N MET A 46 12.76 6.18 -3.58
CA MET A 46 13.44 7.45 -3.23
C MET A 46 13.55 8.43 -4.40
N ASN A 47 13.85 7.92 -5.60
CA ASN A 47 13.99 8.73 -6.81
C ASN A 47 12.66 9.26 -7.37
N LEU A 48 11.52 8.78 -6.87
CA LEU A 48 10.18 9.19 -7.29
C LEU A 48 9.59 10.28 -6.39
N ILE A 49 10.29 10.68 -5.33
CA ILE A 49 9.85 11.76 -4.45
C ILE A 49 9.78 13.06 -5.26
N ASN A 50 8.64 13.77 -5.16
CA ASN A 50 8.45 15.05 -5.82
C ASN A 50 9.50 16.06 -5.35
N LYS A 51 10.23 16.68 -6.29
CA LYS A 51 11.33 17.63 -6.00
C LYS A 51 10.86 18.93 -5.35
N LYS A 52 9.57 19.25 -5.37
CA LYS A 52 8.99 20.39 -4.66
C LYS A 52 8.88 20.14 -3.15
N ALA A 53 8.83 18.89 -2.72
CA ALA A 53 8.91 18.53 -1.30
C ALA A 53 10.36 18.61 -0.82
N ASN A 54 10.58 19.30 0.29
CA ASN A 54 11.90 19.42 0.92
C ASN A 54 12.19 18.16 1.75
N LEU A 55 12.99 17.24 1.23
CA LEU A 55 13.42 16.06 1.97
C LEU A 55 14.41 16.45 3.07
N LEU A 56 14.00 16.31 4.32
CA LEU A 56 14.85 16.59 5.48
C LEU A 56 15.99 15.56 5.57
N SER A 57 17.15 15.98 6.07
CA SER A 57 18.31 15.09 6.22
C SER A 57 18.01 13.89 7.11
N GLU A 58 18.49 12.71 6.71
CA GLU A 58 18.34 11.49 7.51
C GLU A 58 18.99 11.65 8.88
N ASN A 59 18.24 11.27 9.91
CA ASN A 59 18.77 11.22 11.26
C ASN A 59 19.10 9.77 11.66
N LYS A 60 20.40 9.51 11.89
CA LYS A 60 20.91 8.17 12.23
C LYS A 60 20.21 7.49 13.40
N LYS A 61 19.61 8.24 14.33
CA LYS A 61 18.87 7.65 15.46
C LYS A 61 17.53 7.07 15.00
N TYR A 62 16.83 7.76 14.10
CA TYR A 62 15.55 7.27 13.56
C TYR A 62 15.74 6.09 12.61
N SER A 63 16.79 6.10 11.78
CA SER A 63 17.07 4.99 10.86
C SER A 63 17.38 3.67 11.57
N THR A 64 17.70 3.71 12.87
CA THR A 64 17.93 2.47 13.64
C THR A 64 16.69 1.57 13.71
N PHE A 65 15.47 2.09 13.61
CA PHE A 65 14.24 1.28 13.80
C PHE A 65 14.02 0.17 12.76
N ARG A 66 14.71 0.19 11.62
CA ARG A 66 14.76 -0.90 10.62
C ARG A 66 15.98 -1.81 10.76
N LYS A 67 16.92 -1.47 11.65
CA LYS A 67 18.19 -2.19 11.80
C LYS A 67 18.12 -3.21 12.93
N SER A 68 18.95 -4.22 12.88
CA SER A 68 19.10 -5.18 13.99
C SER A 68 19.72 -4.52 15.22
N ILE A 69 19.56 -5.11 16.39
CA ILE A 69 20.17 -4.64 17.66
C ILE A 69 21.69 -4.57 17.50
N GLY A 70 22.31 -5.59 16.89
CA GLY A 70 23.75 -5.64 16.65
C GLY A 70 24.24 -4.52 15.73
N GLN A 71 23.51 -4.20 14.66
CA GLN A 71 23.82 -3.07 13.78
C GLN A 71 23.68 -1.74 14.50
N THR A 72 22.66 -1.56 15.35
CA THR A 72 22.46 -0.36 16.16
C THR A 72 23.66 -0.10 17.08
N PHE A 73 24.21 -1.14 17.70
CA PHE A 73 25.44 -1.02 18.51
C PHE A 73 26.67 -0.71 17.66
N LYS A 74 26.84 -1.39 16.50
CA LYS A 74 27.97 -1.12 15.58
C LYS A 74 28.01 0.30 15.07
N GLU A 75 26.84 0.95 14.91
CA GLU A 75 26.72 2.35 14.51
C GLU A 75 26.88 3.36 15.66
N GLY A 76 27.31 2.89 16.85
CA GLY A 76 27.57 3.74 18.02
C GLY A 76 26.31 4.22 18.74
N GLN A 77 25.13 3.68 18.42
CA GLN A 77 23.86 4.06 19.05
C GLN A 77 23.58 3.23 20.31
N LEU A 78 24.54 3.27 21.27
CA LEU A 78 24.53 2.41 22.46
C LEU A 78 23.23 2.51 23.27
N THR A 79 22.77 3.74 23.53
CA THR A 79 21.54 3.97 24.31
C THR A 79 20.33 3.35 23.61
N LEU A 80 20.21 3.50 22.30
CA LEU A 80 19.12 2.93 21.52
C LEU A 80 19.23 1.40 21.45
N GLY A 81 20.44 0.86 21.38
CA GLY A 81 20.66 -0.58 21.48
C GLY A 81 20.19 -1.16 22.82
N ILE A 82 20.47 -0.48 23.93
CA ILE A 82 20.01 -0.87 25.28
C ILE A 82 18.48 -0.80 25.37
N THR A 83 17.85 0.29 24.89
CA THR A 83 16.37 0.40 24.92
C THR A 83 15.70 -0.70 24.14
N ARG A 84 16.30 -1.19 23.06
CA ARG A 84 15.80 -2.32 22.27
C ARG A 84 15.91 -3.67 22.97
N LEU A 85 17.00 -3.90 23.69
CA LEU A 85 17.15 -5.10 24.53
C LEU A 85 16.06 -5.14 25.61
N LEU A 86 15.83 -4.00 26.27
CA LEU A 86 14.76 -3.85 27.27
C LEU A 86 13.37 -4.05 26.63
N ALA A 87 13.13 -3.46 25.45
CA ALA A 87 11.87 -3.65 24.72
C ALA A 87 11.63 -5.13 24.39
N ARG A 88 12.65 -5.83 23.89
CA ARG A 88 12.56 -7.27 23.58
C ARG A 88 12.26 -8.12 24.83
N GLN A 89 12.95 -7.84 25.94
CA GLN A 89 12.74 -8.56 27.20
C GLN A 89 11.32 -8.35 27.74
N ASN A 90 10.84 -7.10 27.73
CA ASN A 90 9.50 -6.75 28.24
C ASN A 90 8.39 -7.18 27.27
N CYS A 91 8.66 -7.22 25.97
CA CYS A 91 7.70 -7.71 24.98
C CYS A 91 7.20 -9.12 25.32
N ASN A 92 8.09 -10.04 25.68
CA ASN A 92 7.72 -11.41 26.07
C ASN A 92 6.79 -11.44 27.29
N LYS A 93 6.99 -10.52 28.25
CA LYS A 93 6.12 -10.43 29.44
C LYS A 93 4.75 -9.86 29.08
N VAL A 94 4.72 -8.80 28.28
CA VAL A 94 3.48 -8.14 27.83
C VAL A 94 2.67 -9.10 26.96
N SER A 95 3.30 -9.76 25.99
CA SER A 95 2.63 -10.70 25.09
C SER A 95 2.00 -11.88 25.83
N LYS A 96 2.71 -12.43 26.83
CA LYS A 96 2.15 -13.48 27.70
C LYS A 96 0.96 -12.98 28.53
N ARG A 97 1.06 -11.77 29.08
CA ARG A 97 -0.05 -11.14 29.86
C ARG A 97 -1.29 -10.93 29.03
N LEU A 98 -1.11 -10.50 27.76
CA LEU A 98 -2.20 -10.19 26.83
C LEU A 98 -2.66 -11.39 25.99
N GLY A 99 -1.98 -12.54 26.08
CA GLY A 99 -2.32 -13.75 25.33
C GLY A 99 -2.15 -13.60 23.82
N LEU A 100 -1.13 -12.83 23.37
CA LEU A 100 -0.93 -12.50 21.96
C LEU A 100 -0.28 -13.66 21.20
N ASN A 101 -0.74 -13.88 19.96
CA ASN A 101 -0.14 -14.82 19.02
C ASN A 101 1.04 -14.18 18.28
N GLU A 102 0.93 -12.88 17.95
CA GLU A 102 1.95 -12.10 17.27
C GLU A 102 2.38 -10.90 18.11
N SER A 103 3.67 -10.83 18.45
CA SER A 103 4.21 -9.81 19.36
C SER A 103 4.94 -8.66 18.66
N SER A 104 5.04 -8.68 17.33
CA SER A 104 5.85 -7.72 16.54
C SER A 104 5.40 -6.28 16.75
N TYR A 105 4.10 -6.03 16.80
CA TYR A 105 3.55 -4.70 17.05
C TYR A 105 3.83 -4.21 18.47
N VAL A 106 3.63 -5.05 19.49
CA VAL A 106 3.95 -4.72 20.88
C VAL A 106 5.43 -4.46 21.06
N GLN A 107 6.28 -5.25 20.40
CA GLN A 107 7.72 -5.00 20.42
C GLN A 107 8.07 -3.61 19.86
N MET A 108 7.46 -3.20 18.76
CA MET A 108 7.69 -1.88 18.19
C MET A 108 7.14 -0.75 19.08
N GLN A 109 5.97 -0.92 19.69
CA GLN A 109 5.43 0.03 20.69
C GLN A 109 6.43 0.24 21.83
N LEU A 110 6.93 -0.82 22.41
CA LEU A 110 7.91 -0.76 23.51
C LEU A 110 9.25 -0.17 23.05
N MET A 111 9.71 -0.49 21.85
CA MET A 111 10.92 0.11 21.27
C MET A 111 10.80 1.64 21.22
N TRP A 112 9.69 2.17 20.70
CA TRP A 112 9.45 3.61 20.64
C TRP A 112 9.27 4.20 22.05
N LYS A 113 8.47 3.58 22.90
CA LYS A 113 8.23 4.05 24.29
C LYS A 113 9.53 4.24 25.04
N TYR A 114 10.48 3.32 24.95
CA TYR A 114 11.75 3.41 25.65
C TYR A 114 12.77 4.32 24.94
N ALA A 115 12.75 4.38 23.61
CA ALA A 115 13.69 5.19 22.83
C ALA A 115 13.32 6.66 22.81
N ILE A 116 12.04 7.03 22.98
CA ILE A 116 11.52 8.38 22.70
C ILE A 116 12.31 9.49 23.42
N LYS A 117 12.76 9.27 24.64
CA LYS A 117 13.52 10.25 25.43
C LYS A 117 14.87 10.57 24.82
N PHE A 118 15.46 9.67 24.06
CA PHE A 118 16.79 9.78 23.45
C PHE A 118 16.77 10.22 21.98
N LEU A 119 15.58 10.33 21.42
CA LEU A 119 15.37 10.77 20.05
C LEU A 119 15.30 12.31 19.98
N PRO A 120 15.89 12.95 18.96
CA PRO A 120 15.87 14.40 18.80
C PRO A 120 14.46 14.88 18.44
N LYS A 121 14.17 16.14 18.80
CA LYS A 121 12.99 16.87 18.33
C LYS A 121 13.34 17.64 17.06
N LEU A 122 12.34 17.90 16.21
CA LEU A 122 12.46 18.94 15.20
C LEU A 122 12.36 20.33 15.85
N SER A 123 13.23 21.25 15.42
CA SER A 123 13.24 22.63 15.94
C SER A 123 12.19 23.52 15.26
N LYS A 124 11.83 23.20 14.00
CA LYS A 124 10.81 23.95 13.24
C LYS A 124 9.41 23.68 13.78
N ASN A 125 8.60 24.75 13.83
CA ASN A 125 7.18 24.67 14.14
C ASN A 125 6.39 24.54 12.82
N TYR A 126 5.34 23.74 12.82
CA TYR A 126 4.50 23.48 11.64
C TYR A 126 3.07 23.92 11.87
N ASP A 127 2.38 24.31 10.80
CA ASP A 127 0.93 24.53 10.85
C ASP A 127 0.21 23.19 10.95
N ILE A 128 0.71 22.17 10.24
CA ILE A 128 0.22 20.80 10.34
C ILE A 128 1.37 19.80 10.25
N ALA A 129 1.30 18.74 11.05
CA ALA A 129 2.23 17.61 10.98
C ALA A 129 1.47 16.30 10.79
N ILE A 130 1.84 15.56 9.75
CA ILE A 130 1.18 14.34 9.30
C ILE A 130 2.12 13.15 9.56
N SER A 131 1.68 12.19 10.37
CA SER A 131 2.30 10.88 10.48
C SER A 131 1.64 9.93 9.49
N TYR A 132 2.29 9.69 8.35
CA TYR A 132 1.69 8.99 7.22
C TYR A 132 1.67 7.47 7.38
N LEU A 133 2.66 6.91 8.09
CA LEU A 133 2.77 5.47 8.33
C LEU A 133 3.05 5.18 9.81
N TRP A 134 2.42 4.13 10.33
CA TRP A 134 2.74 3.61 11.67
C TRP A 134 4.21 3.15 11.77
N PRO A 135 4.90 3.38 12.90
CA PRO A 135 4.41 3.90 14.18
C PRO A 135 4.39 5.43 14.24
N HIS A 136 3.35 5.98 14.85
CA HIS A 136 3.05 7.41 14.83
C HIS A 136 3.73 8.22 15.96
N TYR A 137 4.61 7.63 16.76
CA TYR A 137 5.22 8.27 17.95
C TYR A 137 6.06 9.51 17.63
N PHE A 138 6.71 9.57 16.44
CA PHE A 138 7.56 10.70 16.09
C PHE A 138 6.77 12.02 16.04
N VAL A 139 5.69 12.07 15.27
CA VAL A 139 4.88 13.28 15.16
C VAL A 139 4.17 13.57 16.49
N ALA A 140 3.69 12.54 17.20
CA ALA A 140 3.09 12.70 18.50
C ALA A 140 4.01 13.41 19.51
N GLU A 141 5.29 13.03 19.56
CA GLU A 141 6.20 13.36 20.66
C GLU A 141 7.34 14.33 20.30
N LYS A 142 7.74 14.40 19.03
CA LYS A 142 8.99 15.04 18.60
C LYS A 142 8.78 16.21 17.63
N VAL A 143 7.53 16.51 17.31
CA VAL A 143 7.17 17.58 16.40
C VAL A 143 6.27 18.60 17.11
N ASN A 144 6.58 19.89 16.93
CA ASN A 144 5.70 20.99 17.32
C ASN A 144 4.83 21.35 16.11
N ALA A 145 3.52 21.20 16.22
CA ALA A 145 2.56 21.58 15.18
C ALA A 145 1.27 22.08 15.80
N LYS A 146 0.56 22.99 15.10
CA LYS A 146 -0.76 23.47 15.53
C LYS A 146 -1.81 22.37 15.41
N VAL A 147 -1.69 21.55 14.34
CA VAL A 147 -2.56 20.40 14.07
C VAL A 147 -1.68 19.16 13.84
N LYS A 148 -2.00 18.06 14.49
CA LYS A 148 -1.35 16.77 14.31
C LYS A 148 -2.34 15.77 13.74
N VAL A 149 -1.92 15.09 12.66
CA VAL A 149 -2.74 14.11 11.95
C VAL A 149 -1.96 12.78 11.87
N ALA A 150 -2.62 11.68 12.18
CA ALA A 150 -2.11 10.34 11.89
C ALA A 150 -2.93 9.71 10.76
N TRP A 151 -2.27 8.89 9.92
CA TRP A 151 -2.91 8.26 8.77
C TRP A 151 -2.82 6.74 8.87
N ILE A 152 -3.96 6.04 8.82
CA ILE A 152 -4.03 4.59 8.96
C ILE A 152 -4.37 3.93 7.63
N HIS A 153 -3.53 2.97 7.22
CA HIS A 153 -3.59 2.29 5.93
C HIS A 153 -3.92 0.79 6.04
N THR A 154 -4.21 0.29 7.25
CA THR A 154 -4.35 -1.15 7.50
C THR A 154 -5.59 -1.48 8.32
N ASP A 155 -5.99 -2.74 8.27
CA ASP A 155 -7.07 -3.30 9.08
C ASP A 155 -6.58 -3.55 10.52
N TYR A 156 -7.00 -2.69 11.44
CA TYR A 156 -6.62 -2.74 12.85
C TYR A 156 -7.24 -3.90 13.62
N SER A 157 -8.30 -4.54 13.11
CA SER A 157 -8.89 -5.73 13.73
C SER A 157 -7.95 -6.93 13.73
N LYS A 158 -6.96 -6.94 12.80
CA LYS A 158 -5.95 -7.99 12.66
C LYS A 158 -4.67 -7.73 13.47
N LEU A 159 -4.51 -6.52 14.03
CA LEU A 159 -3.28 -6.13 14.70
C LEU A 159 -3.37 -6.44 16.20
N GLU A 160 -2.38 -7.15 16.72
CA GLU A 160 -2.25 -7.40 18.15
C GLU A 160 -1.31 -6.35 18.78
N THR A 161 -1.90 -5.37 19.49
CA THR A 161 -1.19 -4.26 20.14
C THR A 161 -1.55 -4.16 21.61
N ASP A 162 -0.70 -3.51 22.40
CA ASP A 162 -1.08 -3.05 23.75
C ASP A 162 -1.90 -1.75 23.60
N ILE A 163 -3.21 -1.86 23.90
CA ILE A 163 -4.19 -0.77 23.67
C ILE A 163 -3.86 0.46 24.51
N ASP A 164 -3.42 0.28 25.75
CA ASP A 164 -3.14 1.41 26.65
C ASP A 164 -1.94 2.22 26.12
N ILE A 165 -0.89 1.53 25.64
CA ILE A 165 0.27 2.21 25.03
C ILE A 165 -0.14 2.95 23.75
N ASP A 166 -1.02 2.39 22.95
CA ASP A 166 -1.49 3.05 21.73
C ASP A 166 -2.37 4.26 22.04
N LEU A 167 -3.29 4.18 23.01
CA LEU A 167 -4.15 5.29 23.41
C LEU A 167 -3.34 6.49 23.90
N GLU A 168 -2.27 6.28 24.70
CA GLU A 168 -1.35 7.35 25.11
C GLU A 168 -0.76 8.13 23.91
N MET A 169 -0.54 7.45 22.78
CA MET A 169 -0.04 8.04 21.53
C MET A 169 -1.18 8.70 20.72
N TRP A 170 -2.30 7.98 20.52
CA TRP A 170 -3.42 8.46 19.73
C TRP A 170 -4.06 9.73 20.30
N ASP A 171 -4.06 9.87 21.62
CA ASP A 171 -4.60 11.07 22.30
C ASP A 171 -3.86 12.36 21.94
N LYS A 172 -2.61 12.27 21.44
CA LYS A 172 -1.80 13.41 21.02
C LYS A 172 -2.09 13.90 19.61
N TYR A 173 -2.97 13.21 18.90
CA TYR A 173 -3.43 13.59 17.56
C TYR A 173 -4.77 14.31 17.64
N ASP A 174 -4.90 15.37 16.84
CA ASP A 174 -6.17 16.11 16.69
C ASP A 174 -7.11 15.35 15.77
N TYR A 175 -6.54 14.72 14.69
CA TYR A 175 -7.30 13.93 13.74
C TYR A 175 -6.56 12.63 13.37
N ILE A 176 -7.35 11.62 13.01
CA ILE A 176 -6.87 10.34 12.49
C ILE A 176 -7.59 10.10 11.17
N PHE A 177 -6.84 9.96 10.08
CA PHE A 177 -7.41 9.64 8.77
C PHE A 177 -7.33 8.15 8.50
N ALA A 178 -8.46 7.56 8.13
CA ALA A 178 -8.54 6.20 7.59
C ALA A 178 -8.73 6.25 6.07
N VAL A 179 -8.07 5.36 5.34
CA VAL A 179 -8.12 5.33 3.87
C VAL A 179 -9.42 4.79 3.30
N SER A 180 -10.30 4.24 4.13
CA SER A 180 -11.65 3.78 3.73
C SER A 180 -12.55 3.67 4.96
N GLU A 181 -13.87 3.55 4.75
CA GLU A 181 -14.83 3.29 5.83
C GLU A 181 -14.56 1.95 6.53
N GLU A 182 -14.09 0.94 5.80
CA GLU A 182 -13.72 -0.36 6.37
C GLU A 182 -12.52 -0.22 7.32
N CYS A 183 -11.47 0.51 6.92
CA CYS A 183 -10.34 0.81 7.79
C CYS A 183 -10.77 1.58 9.03
N LYS A 184 -11.68 2.56 8.86
CA LYS A 184 -12.26 3.33 9.97
C LYS A 184 -13.02 2.43 10.94
N ASN A 185 -13.91 1.57 10.43
CA ASN A 185 -14.71 0.67 11.26
C ASN A 185 -13.84 -0.36 11.99
N SER A 186 -12.84 -0.92 11.30
CA SER A 186 -11.85 -1.82 11.87
C SER A 186 -11.06 -1.15 13.00
N PHE A 187 -10.64 0.10 12.81
CA PHE A 187 -9.93 0.87 13.84
C PHE A 187 -10.83 1.14 15.05
N LEU A 188 -12.08 1.57 14.82
CA LEU A 188 -13.04 1.86 15.89
C LEU A 188 -13.47 0.63 16.68
N SER A 189 -13.46 -0.54 16.09
CA SER A 189 -13.71 -1.80 16.81
C SER A 189 -12.70 -2.02 17.93
N LYS A 190 -11.49 -1.48 17.77
CA LYS A 190 -10.40 -1.58 18.73
C LYS A 190 -10.26 -0.35 19.63
N TYR A 191 -10.49 0.85 19.09
CA TYR A 191 -10.34 2.15 19.77
C TYR A 191 -11.62 2.99 19.71
N PRO A 192 -12.74 2.54 20.29
CA PRO A 192 -14.04 3.23 20.17
C PRO A 192 -14.04 4.66 20.74
N SER A 193 -13.19 4.96 21.70
CA SER A 193 -13.04 6.30 22.30
C SER A 193 -12.53 7.35 21.31
N LEU A 194 -11.93 6.95 20.18
CA LEU A 194 -11.34 7.86 19.19
C LEU A 194 -12.30 8.26 18.06
N LEU A 195 -13.59 7.90 18.14
CA LEU A 195 -14.60 8.18 17.11
C LEU A 195 -14.60 9.65 16.66
N ASN A 196 -14.54 10.60 17.60
CA ASN A 196 -14.61 12.02 17.30
C ASN A 196 -13.37 12.58 16.57
N LYS A 197 -12.23 11.87 16.61
CA LYS A 197 -11.00 12.25 15.91
C LYS A 197 -10.90 11.63 14.53
N LEU A 198 -11.72 10.60 14.23
CA LEU A 198 -11.57 9.76 13.06
C LEU A 198 -12.36 10.29 11.87
N LYS A 199 -11.67 10.46 10.73
CA LYS A 199 -12.24 10.88 9.45
C LYS A 199 -11.78 9.93 8.35
N VAL A 200 -12.53 9.87 7.24
CA VAL A 200 -12.09 9.14 6.04
C VAL A 200 -11.50 10.12 5.04
N LEU A 201 -10.28 9.81 4.62
CA LEU A 201 -9.59 10.44 3.52
C LEU A 201 -8.91 9.35 2.69
N GLU A 202 -9.45 9.14 1.48
CA GLU A 202 -8.95 8.10 0.61
C GLU A 202 -7.52 8.38 0.12
N ASN A 203 -6.78 7.31 -0.23
CA ASN A 203 -5.48 7.46 -0.85
C ASN A 203 -5.59 8.28 -2.14
N ILE A 204 -4.74 9.28 -2.27
CA ILE A 204 -4.71 10.14 -3.45
C ILE A 204 -4.15 9.37 -4.64
N THR A 205 -4.76 9.58 -5.81
CA THR A 205 -4.35 8.95 -7.05
C THR A 205 -3.81 10.01 -8.02
N ALA A 206 -2.51 9.96 -8.31
CA ALA A 206 -1.85 10.92 -9.21
C ALA A 206 -1.96 10.44 -10.66
N VAL A 207 -3.04 10.81 -11.35
CA VAL A 207 -3.35 10.39 -12.73
C VAL A 207 -2.23 10.74 -13.71
N ASP A 208 -1.71 11.98 -13.66
CA ASP A 208 -0.65 12.44 -14.56
C ASP A 208 0.66 11.68 -14.37
N PHE A 209 1.03 11.40 -13.10
CA PHE A 209 2.20 10.60 -12.78
C PHE A 209 2.08 9.18 -13.35
N ILE A 210 0.94 8.51 -13.15
CA ILE A 210 0.69 7.16 -13.67
C ILE A 210 0.80 7.14 -15.18
N ASN A 211 0.15 8.08 -15.87
CA ASN A 211 0.20 8.19 -17.33
C ASN A 211 1.62 8.45 -17.85
N LYS A 212 2.39 9.32 -17.19
CA LYS A 212 3.78 9.60 -17.54
C LYS A 212 4.65 8.36 -17.38
N MET A 213 4.58 7.69 -16.23
CA MET A 213 5.37 6.50 -15.92
C MET A 213 5.01 5.30 -16.82
N ALA A 214 3.77 5.21 -17.29
CA ALA A 214 3.32 4.16 -18.20
C ALA A 214 3.93 4.24 -19.60
N ASN A 215 4.62 5.33 -19.95
CA ASN A 215 5.30 5.50 -21.25
C ASN A 215 6.76 5.03 -21.23
N GLU A 216 7.28 4.59 -20.08
CA GLU A 216 8.62 4.01 -20.01
C GLU A 216 8.73 2.73 -20.84
N LYS A 217 9.89 2.56 -21.49
CA LYS A 217 10.16 1.36 -22.31
C LYS A 217 10.46 0.18 -21.40
N ILE A 218 9.83 -0.96 -21.70
CA ILE A 218 10.11 -2.26 -21.10
C ILE A 218 10.42 -3.29 -22.15
N SER A 219 11.33 -4.21 -21.88
CA SER A 219 11.79 -5.25 -22.82
C SER A 219 11.39 -6.67 -22.42
N ASP A 220 10.94 -6.85 -21.19
CA ASP A 220 10.68 -8.16 -20.57
C ASP A 220 9.17 -8.49 -20.49
N PHE A 221 8.35 -7.81 -21.30
CA PHE A 221 6.93 -8.11 -21.48
C PHE A 221 6.67 -8.49 -22.93
N ASN A 222 6.42 -9.77 -23.15
CA ASN A 222 6.21 -10.28 -24.50
C ASN A 222 4.74 -10.13 -24.90
N SER A 223 4.44 -9.11 -25.69
CA SER A 223 3.13 -8.88 -26.30
C SER A 223 3.10 -9.42 -27.73
N GLU A 224 3.27 -10.74 -27.88
CA GLU A 224 3.04 -11.37 -29.20
C GLU A 224 1.59 -11.17 -29.64
N ASN A 225 1.39 -10.82 -30.93
CA ASN A 225 0.12 -10.39 -31.50
C ASN A 225 -1.04 -11.41 -31.39
N ASN A 226 -0.75 -12.66 -31.00
CA ASN A 226 -1.75 -13.73 -30.90
C ASN A 226 -2.11 -14.11 -29.44
N ASN A 227 -1.48 -13.51 -28.44
CA ASN A 227 -1.75 -13.84 -27.05
C ASN A 227 -2.74 -12.84 -26.42
N PHE A 228 -3.58 -13.33 -25.52
CA PHE A 228 -4.38 -12.50 -24.62
C PHE A 228 -3.64 -12.38 -23.29
N ASN A 229 -3.11 -11.19 -23.02
CA ASN A 229 -2.20 -10.93 -21.92
C ASN A 229 -2.95 -10.43 -20.68
N LEU A 230 -3.05 -11.27 -19.68
CA LEU A 230 -3.49 -10.91 -18.35
C LEU A 230 -2.33 -10.31 -17.55
N LEU A 231 -2.62 -9.37 -16.66
CA LEU A 231 -1.66 -8.85 -15.69
C LEU A 231 -2.26 -8.80 -14.29
N SER A 232 -1.45 -9.18 -13.31
CA SER A 232 -1.67 -8.89 -11.89
C SER A 232 -0.45 -8.18 -11.31
N VAL A 233 -0.68 -7.24 -10.41
CA VAL A 233 0.40 -6.57 -9.65
C VAL A 233 0.10 -6.73 -8.17
N ALA A 234 0.86 -7.58 -7.48
CA ALA A 234 0.56 -7.93 -6.10
C ALA A 234 1.80 -8.43 -5.33
N ARG A 235 1.80 -8.24 -4.02
CA ARG A 235 2.71 -8.97 -3.14
C ARG A 235 2.31 -10.45 -3.10
N PHE A 236 3.28 -11.37 -3.13
CA PHE A 236 2.99 -12.80 -3.03
C PHE A 236 2.71 -13.17 -1.57
N SER A 237 1.41 -13.23 -1.28
CA SER A 237 0.86 -13.64 0.01
C SER A 237 -0.50 -14.31 -0.19
N PRO A 238 -0.98 -15.15 0.75
CA PRO A 238 -2.26 -15.85 0.62
C PRO A 238 -3.45 -14.92 0.36
N ALA A 239 -3.42 -13.70 0.94
CA ALA A 239 -4.48 -12.70 0.74
C ALA A 239 -4.64 -12.26 -0.73
N LYS A 240 -3.56 -12.29 -1.53
CA LYS A 240 -3.55 -11.82 -2.91
C LYS A 240 -4.00 -12.86 -3.94
N GLY A 241 -4.15 -14.12 -3.56
CA GLY A 241 -4.79 -15.15 -4.37
C GLY A 241 -4.05 -15.53 -5.66
N ILE A 242 -2.74 -15.33 -5.74
CA ILE A 242 -1.97 -15.69 -6.94
C ILE A 242 -1.97 -17.20 -7.18
N ASP A 243 -2.09 -18.00 -6.13
CA ASP A 243 -2.30 -19.45 -6.23
C ASP A 243 -3.64 -19.80 -6.93
N ASN A 244 -4.71 -19.03 -6.69
CA ASN A 244 -5.99 -19.18 -7.40
C ASN A 244 -5.85 -18.75 -8.86
N ALA A 245 -5.03 -17.73 -9.16
CA ALA A 245 -4.76 -17.29 -10.52
C ALA A 245 -4.07 -18.41 -11.34
N VAL A 246 -3.08 -19.09 -10.76
CA VAL A 246 -2.42 -20.26 -11.43
C VAL A 246 -3.44 -21.34 -11.75
N LYS A 247 -4.28 -21.73 -10.79
CA LYS A 247 -5.30 -22.75 -10.97
C LYS A 247 -6.37 -22.34 -12.00
N ALA A 248 -6.77 -21.06 -12.00
CA ALA A 248 -7.72 -20.51 -12.97
C ALA A 248 -7.16 -20.57 -14.41
N LEU A 249 -5.88 -20.20 -14.59
CA LEU A 249 -5.24 -20.33 -15.89
C LEU A 249 -5.16 -21.79 -16.36
N LYS A 250 -4.90 -22.73 -15.43
CA LYS A 250 -4.92 -24.16 -15.75
C LYS A 250 -6.29 -24.59 -16.28
N LEU A 251 -7.38 -24.20 -15.61
CA LEU A 251 -8.75 -24.49 -16.08
C LEU A 251 -9.01 -23.95 -17.50
N LEU A 252 -8.51 -22.75 -17.81
CA LEU A 252 -8.64 -22.15 -19.13
C LEU A 252 -7.87 -22.94 -20.19
N HIS A 253 -6.62 -23.33 -19.89
CA HIS A 253 -5.81 -24.16 -20.79
C HIS A 253 -6.40 -25.54 -21.02
N ASP A 254 -7.00 -26.16 -19.99
CA ASP A 254 -7.68 -27.46 -20.12
C ASP A 254 -8.91 -27.38 -21.04
N LYS A 255 -9.50 -26.20 -21.21
CA LYS A 255 -10.56 -25.90 -22.18
C LYS A 255 -10.02 -25.56 -23.57
N GLY A 256 -8.70 -25.61 -23.81
CA GLY A 256 -8.07 -25.30 -25.07
C GLY A 256 -7.70 -23.84 -25.30
N LEU A 257 -7.91 -22.94 -24.32
CA LEU A 257 -7.59 -21.50 -24.41
C LEU A 257 -6.10 -21.23 -24.08
N THR A 258 -5.18 -21.91 -24.80
CA THR A 258 -3.74 -21.92 -24.51
C THR A 258 -3.01 -20.64 -24.90
N ASN A 259 -3.65 -19.75 -25.66
CA ASN A 259 -3.14 -18.42 -26.01
C ASN A 259 -3.38 -17.35 -24.94
N ILE A 260 -4.01 -17.69 -23.81
CA ILE A 260 -4.09 -16.81 -22.64
C ILE A 260 -2.78 -16.93 -21.86
N LYS A 261 -2.12 -15.78 -21.63
CA LYS A 261 -0.90 -15.64 -20.83
C LYS A 261 -1.16 -14.79 -19.63
N TRP A 262 -0.63 -15.19 -18.48
CA TRP A 262 -0.77 -14.42 -17.24
C TRP A 262 0.58 -13.96 -16.73
N ASN A 263 0.78 -12.65 -16.74
CA ASN A 263 1.98 -12.01 -16.24
C ASN A 263 1.72 -11.50 -14.82
N VAL A 264 2.67 -11.66 -13.91
CA VAL A 264 2.55 -11.17 -12.55
C VAL A 264 3.77 -10.34 -12.18
N VAL A 265 3.55 -9.07 -11.89
CA VAL A 265 4.55 -8.21 -11.28
C VAL A 265 4.40 -8.31 -9.76
N GLY A 266 5.44 -8.74 -9.07
CA GLY A 266 5.40 -8.86 -7.62
C GLY A 266 6.51 -9.72 -7.04
N TYR A 267 6.49 -9.83 -5.72
CA TYR A 267 7.40 -10.65 -4.92
C TYR A 267 6.76 -10.90 -3.55
N GLY A 268 7.27 -11.84 -2.79
CA GLY A 268 6.79 -12.07 -1.42
C GLY A 268 7.08 -13.46 -0.90
N GLY A 269 6.66 -13.72 0.34
CA GLY A 269 6.99 -14.97 1.04
C GLY A 269 6.35 -16.23 0.44
N ASP A 270 5.36 -16.09 -0.42
CA ASP A 270 4.64 -17.21 -1.04
C ASP A 270 5.20 -17.61 -2.42
N GLU A 271 6.31 -17.01 -2.83
CA GLU A 271 6.88 -17.15 -4.18
C GLU A 271 7.24 -18.61 -4.52
N ASP A 272 7.84 -19.32 -3.57
CA ASP A 272 8.24 -20.72 -3.79
C ASP A 272 7.03 -21.64 -4.00
N ASN A 273 5.94 -21.41 -3.24
CA ASN A 273 4.69 -22.14 -3.42
C ASN A 273 4.06 -21.85 -4.78
N ILE A 274 4.09 -20.59 -5.22
CA ILE A 274 3.55 -20.17 -6.52
C ILE A 274 4.39 -20.83 -7.66
N LYS A 275 5.71 -20.79 -7.59
CA LYS A 275 6.60 -21.44 -8.57
C LYS A 275 6.34 -22.94 -8.66
N LYS A 276 6.14 -23.59 -7.51
CA LYS A 276 5.78 -25.00 -7.46
C LYS A 276 4.46 -25.28 -8.16
N LEU A 277 3.41 -24.48 -7.85
CA LEU A 277 2.10 -24.61 -8.51
C LEU A 277 2.17 -24.41 -10.02
N ILE A 278 2.93 -23.44 -10.49
CA ILE A 278 3.15 -23.21 -11.95
C ILE A 278 3.72 -24.47 -12.59
N LYS A 279 4.77 -25.04 -11.99
CA LYS A 279 5.42 -26.25 -12.50
C LYS A 279 4.51 -27.48 -12.45
N ASP A 280 3.83 -27.70 -11.33
CA ASP A 280 2.92 -28.85 -11.14
C ASP A 280 1.74 -28.82 -12.12
N ASN A 281 1.41 -27.65 -12.68
CA ASN A 281 0.35 -27.46 -13.67
C ASN A 281 0.87 -27.30 -15.11
N ASN A 282 2.19 -27.43 -15.38
CA ASN A 282 2.84 -27.26 -16.69
C ASN A 282 2.53 -25.88 -17.33
N LEU A 283 2.60 -24.80 -16.53
CA LEU A 283 2.27 -23.44 -16.96
C LEU A 283 3.47 -22.52 -17.08
N GLU A 284 4.72 -23.02 -17.05
CA GLU A 284 5.95 -22.24 -17.04
C GLU A 284 6.06 -21.27 -18.23
N ASN A 285 5.47 -21.62 -19.37
CA ASN A 285 5.47 -20.78 -20.58
C ASN A 285 4.24 -19.86 -20.69
N SER A 286 3.34 -19.88 -19.69
CA SER A 286 2.05 -19.16 -19.76
C SER A 286 1.72 -18.35 -18.52
N PHE A 287 2.30 -18.71 -17.37
CA PHE A 287 2.19 -17.96 -16.12
C PHE A 287 3.56 -17.41 -15.74
N ILE A 288 3.81 -16.14 -16.05
CA ILE A 288 5.14 -15.54 -16.00
C ILE A 288 5.27 -14.65 -14.77
N LEU A 289 6.20 -14.98 -13.87
CA LEU A 289 6.56 -14.12 -12.75
C LEU A 289 7.63 -13.13 -13.20
N LEU A 290 7.24 -11.85 -13.33
CA LEU A 290 8.12 -10.76 -13.78
C LEU A 290 9.02 -10.22 -12.65
N GLY A 291 8.81 -10.70 -11.41
CA GLY A 291 9.55 -10.25 -10.25
C GLY A 291 9.16 -8.84 -9.78
N LYS A 292 9.96 -8.30 -8.88
CA LYS A 292 9.77 -6.96 -8.31
C LYS A 292 10.03 -5.89 -9.38
N LYS A 293 9.10 -4.97 -9.59
CA LYS A 293 9.25 -3.81 -10.49
C LYS A 293 8.94 -2.53 -9.75
N THR A 294 9.81 -1.55 -9.88
CA THR A 294 9.60 -0.20 -9.33
C THR A 294 8.47 0.50 -10.06
N ASN A 295 8.41 0.33 -11.39
CA ASN A 295 7.38 0.89 -12.25
C ASN A 295 6.57 -0.23 -12.93
N PRO A 296 5.35 -0.56 -12.42
CA PRO A 296 4.50 -1.57 -13.05
C PRO A 296 3.60 -1.00 -14.17
N TYR A 297 3.50 0.32 -14.32
CA TYR A 297 2.55 0.97 -15.21
C TYR A 297 2.75 0.64 -16.70
N PRO A 298 3.99 0.51 -17.25
CA PRO A 298 4.17 0.07 -18.62
C PRO A 298 3.61 -1.34 -18.88
N TYR A 299 3.69 -2.23 -17.88
CA TYR A 299 3.10 -3.56 -17.94
C TYR A 299 1.57 -3.49 -17.92
N MET A 300 1.00 -2.65 -17.03
CA MET A 300 -0.45 -2.40 -17.01
C MET A 300 -0.93 -1.85 -18.34
N LYS A 301 -0.23 -0.87 -18.92
CA LYS A 301 -0.58 -0.28 -20.20
C LYS A 301 -0.58 -1.27 -21.37
N LYS A 302 0.28 -2.29 -21.30
CA LYS A 302 0.43 -3.30 -22.36
C LYS A 302 -0.47 -4.53 -22.21
N CYS A 303 -1.07 -4.78 -21.04
CA CYS A 303 -1.95 -5.93 -20.88
C CYS A 303 -3.31 -5.69 -21.58
N ASP A 304 -4.03 -6.78 -21.86
CA ASP A 304 -5.38 -6.75 -22.40
C ASP A 304 -6.43 -6.67 -21.29
N LEU A 305 -6.14 -7.32 -20.15
CA LEU A 305 -7.01 -7.36 -18.98
C LEU A 305 -6.18 -7.35 -17.70
N TYR A 306 -6.49 -6.43 -16.79
CA TYR A 306 -5.95 -6.46 -15.45
C TYR A 306 -6.79 -7.37 -14.55
N VAL A 307 -6.16 -8.30 -13.81
CA VAL A 307 -6.87 -9.23 -12.94
C VAL A 307 -6.38 -9.11 -11.50
N GLN A 308 -7.31 -8.89 -10.55
CA GLN A 308 -7.02 -8.86 -9.11
C GLN A 308 -7.70 -10.06 -8.44
N PRO A 309 -7.01 -11.21 -8.28
CA PRO A 309 -7.58 -12.45 -7.79
C PRO A 309 -7.61 -12.55 -6.26
N SER A 310 -7.58 -11.42 -5.57
CA SER A 310 -7.41 -11.32 -4.13
C SER A 310 -8.55 -11.96 -3.35
N ARG A 311 -8.23 -12.58 -2.22
CA ARG A 311 -9.21 -13.04 -1.23
C ARG A 311 -9.71 -11.91 -0.34
N TYR A 312 -8.84 -10.94 -0.12
CA TYR A 312 -9.10 -9.79 0.74
C TYR A 312 -8.29 -8.56 0.27
N GLU A 313 -8.95 -7.39 0.28
CA GLU A 313 -8.35 -6.08 0.08
C GLU A 313 -9.04 -5.05 0.97
N GLY A 314 -8.27 -4.06 1.46
CA GLY A 314 -8.84 -2.83 1.99
C GLY A 314 -9.32 -1.94 0.85
N LYS A 315 -8.38 -1.45 0.03
CA LYS A 315 -8.61 -0.81 -1.27
C LYS A 315 -7.42 -1.15 -2.17
N ALA A 316 -7.63 -1.89 -3.24
CA ALA A 316 -6.57 -2.29 -4.16
C ALA A 316 -6.21 -1.12 -5.08
N VAL A 317 -5.21 -0.33 -4.70
CA VAL A 317 -4.76 0.85 -5.47
C VAL A 317 -4.44 0.48 -6.93
N THR A 318 -3.85 -0.71 -7.15
CA THR A 318 -3.48 -1.22 -8.47
C THR A 318 -4.68 -1.44 -9.41
N VAL A 319 -5.87 -1.66 -8.88
CA VAL A 319 -7.12 -1.74 -9.68
C VAL A 319 -7.43 -0.37 -10.29
N THR A 320 -7.44 0.68 -9.47
CA THR A 320 -7.66 2.05 -9.94
C THR A 320 -6.54 2.52 -10.89
N GLU A 321 -5.28 2.14 -10.61
CA GLU A 321 -4.14 2.43 -11.50
C GLU A 321 -4.33 1.80 -12.89
N ALA A 322 -4.84 0.57 -12.97
CA ALA A 322 -5.14 -0.09 -14.25
C ALA A 322 -6.29 0.63 -14.99
N GLN A 323 -7.35 1.03 -14.28
CA GLN A 323 -8.48 1.77 -14.85
C GLN A 323 -8.04 3.13 -15.41
N ILE A 324 -7.15 3.86 -14.72
CA ILE A 324 -6.53 5.12 -15.21
C ILE A 324 -5.80 4.90 -16.53
N LEU A 325 -5.15 3.75 -16.68
CA LEU A 325 -4.46 3.36 -17.92
C LEU A 325 -5.42 2.77 -18.97
N ASN A 326 -6.72 2.99 -18.79
CA ASN A 326 -7.80 2.56 -19.67
C ASN A 326 -7.88 1.02 -19.80
N LYS A 327 -7.46 0.28 -18.77
CA LYS A 327 -7.55 -1.18 -18.79
C LYS A 327 -8.80 -1.65 -18.09
N PRO A 328 -9.60 -2.50 -18.74
CA PRO A 328 -10.68 -3.19 -18.07
C PRO A 328 -10.11 -4.07 -16.96
N VAL A 329 -10.82 -4.18 -15.85
CA VAL A 329 -10.39 -4.93 -14.70
C VAL A 329 -11.34 -6.09 -14.41
N LEU A 330 -10.79 -7.23 -14.01
CA LEU A 330 -11.52 -8.35 -13.43
C LEU A 330 -11.06 -8.53 -11.99
N ILE A 331 -11.96 -8.38 -11.03
CA ILE A 331 -11.63 -8.56 -9.62
C ILE A 331 -12.55 -9.61 -8.99
N THR A 332 -12.05 -10.32 -8.00
CA THR A 332 -12.88 -11.22 -7.19
C THR A 332 -13.81 -10.42 -6.26
N ASN A 333 -14.93 -11.02 -5.86
CA ASN A 333 -15.91 -10.39 -4.96
C ASN A 333 -15.44 -10.39 -3.49
N TYR A 334 -14.28 -9.77 -3.21
CA TYR A 334 -13.86 -9.49 -1.85
C TYR A 334 -14.72 -8.36 -1.24
N PRO A 335 -14.75 -8.19 0.09
CA PRO A 335 -15.72 -7.31 0.76
C PRO A 335 -15.82 -5.89 0.21
N THR A 336 -14.69 -5.29 -0.20
CA THR A 336 -14.63 -3.91 -0.72
C THR A 336 -14.73 -3.81 -2.25
N ALA A 337 -14.90 -4.92 -2.98
CA ALA A 337 -14.86 -4.95 -4.45
C ALA A 337 -15.84 -3.97 -5.11
N LYS A 338 -17.06 -3.88 -4.59
CA LYS A 338 -18.13 -3.03 -5.14
C LYS A 338 -17.87 -1.52 -4.97
N SER A 339 -16.99 -1.14 -4.04
CA SER A 339 -16.60 0.27 -3.87
C SER A 339 -15.51 0.69 -4.86
N GLN A 340 -14.88 -0.27 -5.55
CA GLN A 340 -13.76 -0.02 -6.47
C GLN A 340 -14.13 -0.17 -7.94
N VAL A 341 -15.05 -1.09 -8.26
CA VAL A 341 -15.42 -1.44 -9.64
C VAL A 341 -16.94 -1.32 -9.80
N LYS A 342 -17.35 -0.55 -10.78
CA LYS A 342 -18.73 -0.51 -11.25
C LYS A 342 -18.97 -1.72 -12.15
N ASN A 343 -19.43 -2.81 -11.55
CA ASN A 343 -19.55 -4.12 -12.22
C ASN A 343 -20.33 -4.02 -13.53
N GLY A 344 -19.75 -4.47 -14.64
CA GLY A 344 -20.30 -4.40 -15.98
C GLY A 344 -20.12 -3.04 -16.67
N TYR A 345 -19.54 -2.05 -16.03
CA TYR A 345 -19.28 -0.73 -16.60
C TYR A 345 -17.77 -0.48 -16.86
N ASP A 346 -16.92 -0.45 -15.82
CA ASP A 346 -15.48 -0.20 -15.92
C ASP A 346 -14.64 -1.43 -15.54
N GLY A 347 -15.30 -2.57 -15.31
CA GLY A 347 -14.70 -3.85 -14.99
C GLY A 347 -15.76 -4.88 -14.62
N LEU A 348 -15.31 -6.07 -14.27
CA LEU A 348 -16.16 -7.15 -13.79
C LEU A 348 -15.77 -7.58 -12.38
N ILE A 349 -16.77 -7.93 -11.58
CA ILE A 349 -16.60 -8.58 -10.28
C ILE A 349 -17.04 -10.04 -10.45
N CYS A 350 -16.10 -10.98 -10.32
CA CYS A 350 -16.36 -12.40 -10.40
C CYS A 350 -16.52 -13.04 -9.01
N GLU A 351 -17.04 -14.25 -8.96
CA GLU A 351 -17.08 -15.04 -7.74
C GLU A 351 -15.66 -15.26 -7.19
N LEU A 352 -15.53 -15.25 -5.85
CA LEU A 352 -14.27 -15.47 -5.15
C LEU A 352 -13.93 -16.97 -5.12
N SER A 353 -13.69 -17.53 -6.29
CA SER A 353 -13.36 -18.93 -6.53
C SER A 353 -12.44 -19.05 -7.75
N VAL A 354 -11.76 -20.16 -7.90
CA VAL A 354 -10.92 -20.47 -9.08
C VAL A 354 -11.77 -20.49 -10.35
N GLU A 355 -12.93 -21.11 -10.27
CA GLU A 355 -13.91 -21.24 -11.35
C GLU A 355 -14.49 -19.86 -11.73
N GLY A 356 -14.79 -19.02 -10.75
CA GLY A 356 -15.29 -17.66 -10.96
C GLY A 356 -14.27 -16.78 -11.69
N ILE A 357 -13.00 -16.87 -11.32
CA ILE A 357 -11.90 -16.16 -11.99
C ILE A 357 -11.77 -16.66 -13.44
N ALA A 358 -11.71 -17.99 -13.64
CA ALA A 358 -11.60 -18.59 -14.97
C ALA A 358 -12.78 -18.20 -15.87
N LYS A 359 -14.02 -18.29 -15.36
CA LYS A 359 -15.22 -17.92 -16.10
C LYS A 359 -15.25 -16.44 -16.48
N GLY A 360 -14.84 -15.54 -15.56
CA GLY A 360 -14.76 -14.11 -15.85
C GLY A 360 -13.75 -13.80 -16.95
N ILE A 361 -12.60 -14.46 -16.96
CA ILE A 361 -11.59 -14.32 -18.01
C ILE A 361 -12.11 -14.86 -19.33
N GLU A 362 -12.68 -16.07 -19.34
CA GLU A 362 -13.24 -16.74 -20.53
C GLU A 362 -14.34 -15.87 -21.19
N ASP A 363 -15.22 -15.25 -20.41
CA ASP A 363 -16.27 -14.36 -20.90
C ASP A 363 -15.68 -13.14 -21.63
N LEU A 364 -14.68 -12.49 -21.05
CA LEU A 364 -14.03 -11.32 -21.66
C LEU A 364 -13.14 -11.70 -22.85
N PHE A 365 -12.49 -12.85 -22.81
CA PHE A 365 -11.69 -13.36 -23.91
C PHE A 365 -12.55 -13.65 -25.15
N ASN A 366 -13.70 -14.28 -24.98
CA ASN A 366 -14.62 -14.65 -26.05
C ASN A 366 -15.48 -13.46 -26.54
N ASN A 367 -15.67 -12.44 -25.69
CA ASN A 367 -16.52 -11.28 -26.02
C ASN A 367 -15.70 -9.99 -26.14
N LYS A 368 -15.00 -9.84 -27.26
CA LYS A 368 -14.17 -8.65 -27.56
C LYS A 368 -14.97 -7.33 -27.52
N ASN A 369 -16.25 -7.36 -27.87
CA ASN A 369 -17.09 -6.17 -27.81
C ASN A 369 -17.32 -5.73 -26.36
N LYS A 370 -17.57 -6.67 -25.45
CA LYS A 370 -17.72 -6.39 -24.03
C LYS A 370 -16.41 -5.84 -23.43
N LEU A 371 -15.27 -6.46 -23.77
CA LEU A 371 -13.96 -5.99 -23.34
C LEU A 371 -13.72 -4.53 -23.81
N LYS A 372 -14.05 -4.24 -25.05
CA LYS A 372 -13.91 -2.89 -25.63
C LYS A 372 -14.80 -1.87 -24.95
N ILE A 373 -16.05 -2.22 -24.65
CA ILE A 373 -16.98 -1.34 -23.92
C ILE A 373 -16.41 -1.00 -22.53
N LEU A 374 -15.88 -1.97 -21.81
CA LEU A 374 -15.25 -1.74 -20.50
C LEU A 374 -14.03 -0.81 -20.62
N GLU A 375 -13.20 -1.00 -21.65
CA GLU A 375 -12.04 -0.13 -21.94
C GLU A 375 -12.47 1.31 -22.22
N ASP A 376 -13.47 1.51 -23.10
CA ASP A 376 -13.98 2.83 -23.46
C ASP A 376 -14.64 3.53 -22.26
N ASN A 377 -15.30 2.79 -21.39
CA ASN A 377 -15.85 3.31 -20.15
C ASN A 377 -14.74 3.71 -19.15
N CYS A 378 -13.66 2.92 -19.03
CA CYS A 378 -12.49 3.33 -18.26
C CYS A 378 -11.92 4.65 -18.79
N LYS A 379 -11.78 4.77 -20.12
CA LYS A 379 -11.25 5.97 -20.77
C LYS A 379 -12.11 7.22 -20.55
N SER A 380 -13.42 7.06 -20.45
CA SER A 380 -14.37 8.18 -20.25
C SER A 380 -14.61 8.52 -18.78
N SER A 381 -14.09 7.71 -17.85
CA SER A 381 -14.26 7.89 -16.40
C SER A 381 -13.14 8.74 -15.83
N ASP A 382 -13.47 9.62 -14.88
CA ASP A 382 -12.48 10.32 -14.06
C ASP A 382 -12.20 9.51 -12.80
N TYR A 383 -10.97 9.05 -12.65
CA TYR A 383 -10.47 8.33 -11.48
C TYR A 383 -9.60 9.21 -10.58
N SER A 384 -9.50 10.52 -10.88
CA SER A 384 -8.82 11.46 -10.00
C SER A 384 -9.61 11.66 -8.71
N ASN A 385 -8.89 11.83 -7.62
CA ASN A 385 -9.48 12.16 -6.33
C ASN A 385 -8.62 13.16 -5.55
N SER A 386 -7.89 14.01 -6.24
CA SER A 386 -7.06 15.05 -5.60
C SER A 386 -7.88 16.01 -4.75
N PHE A 387 -9.20 16.17 -5.04
CA PHE A 387 -10.15 16.90 -4.20
C PHE A 387 -10.22 16.38 -2.75
N GLU A 388 -9.85 15.13 -2.50
CA GLU A 388 -9.75 14.58 -1.14
C GLU A 388 -8.77 15.38 -0.28
N LEU A 389 -7.72 15.99 -0.88
CA LEU A 389 -6.78 16.83 -0.15
C LEU A 389 -7.43 18.11 0.43
N GLU A 390 -8.57 18.55 -0.09
CA GLU A 390 -9.31 19.66 0.49
C GLU A 390 -9.78 19.36 1.92
N LYS A 391 -10.06 18.08 2.23
CA LYS A 391 -10.36 17.65 3.60
C LYS A 391 -9.16 17.87 4.54
N LEU A 392 -7.95 17.63 4.03
CA LEU A 392 -6.72 17.90 4.79
C LEU A 392 -6.47 19.41 4.92
N TYR A 393 -6.56 20.15 3.81
CA TYR A 393 -6.31 21.59 3.79
C TYR A 393 -7.29 22.35 4.69
N SER A 394 -8.54 21.91 4.80
CA SER A 394 -9.56 22.53 5.67
C SER A 394 -9.20 22.50 7.16
N LEU A 395 -8.22 21.68 7.58
CA LEU A 395 -7.84 21.57 8.99
C LEU A 395 -6.89 22.69 9.44
N TYR A 396 -6.23 23.39 8.52
CA TYR A 396 -5.17 24.36 8.85
C TYR A 396 -5.15 25.65 7.99
N ARG A 397 -6.14 25.82 7.11
CA ARG A 397 -6.39 27.09 6.37
C ARG A 397 -6.86 28.27 7.19
#